data_b417d494c85454f5acb1d81055976eb7
#
_entry.id   b417d494c85454f5acb1d81055976eb7
#
_cell.length_a   1.000
_cell.length_b   1.000
_cell.length_c   1.000
_cell.angle_alpha   90.00
_cell.angle_beta   90.00
_cell.angle_gamma   90.00
#
_symmetry.space_group_name_H-M   'P 1'
#
loop_
_entity.id
_entity.type
_entity.pdbx_description
1 polymer ?
#
loop_
_entity_poly.entity_id
_entity_poly.type
_entity_poly.pdbx_seq_one_letter_code
_entity_poly.pdbx_strand_id
1 'polypeptide(L)'
;LRSDLEKIVGAVDNPTQVSDLNLKIETTPKPAASGVVKRVSLPNPGQPLLVEAQASKTPHYVKLRAEADSELLRSGKGKLYLGFHLDPIYHVHWNNLAKPLEWEVTSVDAVAMTPTKGTGPTVEIESDIDQREFIVDVDSDRDAGPFDVTVKYFACSDEQGFCIPVMQTYSVTLKQDRDGGQARRSGGGRGPGGRP
;
A
#
# COMPACT_ATOMS: atom_id res chain seq x y z
N LEU A 1 -30.22 35.86 -19.95
CA LEU A 1 -29.18 34.85 -19.80
C LEU A 1 -28.96 33.99 -21.05
N ARG A 2 -30.06 33.44 -21.69
CA ARG A 2 -29.93 32.63 -22.90
C ARG A 2 -29.57 33.46 -24.14
N SER A 3 -30.18 34.66 -24.27
CA SER A 3 -29.89 35.58 -25.36
C SER A 3 -28.47 36.19 -25.30
N ASP A 4 -27.88 36.29 -24.12
CA ASP A 4 -26.55 36.85 -23.93
C ASP A 4 -25.45 35.79 -24.25
N LEU A 5 -25.75 34.53 -24.03
CA LEU A 5 -24.87 33.41 -24.42
C LEU A 5 -24.86 33.22 -25.96
N GLU A 6 -26.00 33.35 -26.63
CA GLU A 6 -26.09 33.29 -28.10
C GLU A 6 -25.31 34.38 -28.80
N LYS A 7 -25.17 35.56 -28.18
CA LYS A 7 -24.35 36.66 -28.69
C LYS A 7 -22.85 36.40 -28.59
N ILE A 8 -22.42 35.58 -27.64
CA ILE A 8 -21.01 35.27 -27.40
C ILE A 8 -20.55 34.08 -28.24
N VAL A 9 -21.39 33.08 -28.44
CA VAL A 9 -21.03 31.80 -29.06
C VAL A 9 -21.53 31.69 -30.51
N GLY A 10 -22.35 32.60 -30.99
CA GLY A 10 -23.09 32.51 -32.27
C GLY A 10 -24.29 31.57 -32.15
N ALA A 11 -25.26 31.75 -33.05
CA ALA A 11 -26.41 30.87 -33.13
C ALA A 11 -25.91 29.47 -33.57
N VAL A 12 -26.14 28.46 -32.76
CA VAL A 12 -25.89 27.08 -33.14
C VAL A 12 -27.07 26.59 -33.95
N ASP A 13 -26.92 26.56 -35.28
CA ASP A 13 -27.98 26.23 -36.23
C ASP A 13 -28.51 24.78 -36.08
N ASN A 14 -27.86 23.93 -35.31
CA ASN A 14 -28.31 22.56 -35.05
C ASN A 14 -27.85 22.12 -33.66
N PRO A 15 -28.63 22.33 -32.59
CA PRO A 15 -28.30 21.78 -31.31
C PRO A 15 -28.35 20.25 -31.41
N THR A 16 -27.20 19.60 -31.51
CA THR A 16 -27.10 18.16 -31.37
C THR A 16 -27.78 17.77 -30.08
N GLN A 17 -28.87 17.03 -30.16
CA GLN A 17 -29.55 16.58 -28.94
C GLN A 17 -28.60 15.64 -28.19
N VAL A 18 -28.52 15.78 -26.88
CA VAL A 18 -27.68 14.93 -26.02
C VAL A 18 -28.02 13.44 -26.19
N SER A 19 -29.24 13.15 -26.65
CA SER A 19 -29.69 11.79 -27.05
C SER A 19 -28.93 11.21 -28.24
N ASP A 20 -28.31 12.01 -29.09
CA ASP A 20 -27.56 11.54 -30.26
C ASP A 20 -26.10 11.18 -29.92
N LEU A 21 -25.64 11.61 -28.75
CA LEU A 21 -24.39 11.16 -28.17
C LEU A 21 -24.63 9.81 -27.51
N ASN A 22 -24.30 8.74 -28.24
CA ASN A 22 -24.35 7.37 -27.73
C ASN A 22 -23.21 7.13 -26.71
N LEU A 23 -23.14 8.01 -25.69
CA LEU A 23 -22.23 7.90 -24.58
C LEU A 23 -22.68 6.73 -23.71
N LYS A 24 -22.12 5.56 -23.96
CA LYS A 24 -22.12 4.47 -22.97
C LYS A 24 -21.30 4.94 -21.76
N ILE A 25 -21.96 5.59 -20.82
CA ILE A 25 -21.38 5.80 -19.50
C ILE A 25 -21.48 4.43 -18.82
N GLU A 26 -20.37 3.71 -18.76
CA GLU A 26 -20.28 2.54 -17.88
C GLU A 26 -20.34 3.06 -16.43
N THR A 27 -21.52 2.99 -15.84
CA THR A 27 -21.81 3.54 -14.50
C THR A 27 -21.35 2.63 -13.37
N THR A 28 -20.91 1.41 -13.67
CA THR A 28 -20.37 0.49 -12.67
C THR A 28 -18.85 0.46 -12.78
N PRO A 29 -18.12 0.82 -11.70
CA PRO A 29 -16.68 0.69 -11.68
C PRO A 29 -16.26 -0.73 -12.03
N LYS A 30 -15.37 -0.91 -12.99
CA LYS A 30 -14.81 -2.20 -13.31
C LYS A 30 -13.96 -2.65 -12.11
N PRO A 31 -14.21 -3.84 -11.53
CA PRO A 31 -13.42 -4.31 -10.41
C PRO A 31 -11.95 -4.43 -10.83
N ALA A 32 -11.05 -3.95 -9.98
CA ALA A 32 -9.62 -4.06 -10.21
C ALA A 32 -9.19 -5.53 -10.32
N ALA A 33 -8.25 -5.81 -11.20
CA ALA A 33 -7.78 -7.17 -11.45
C ALA A 33 -7.00 -7.74 -10.25
N SER A 34 -6.89 -9.05 -10.19
CA SER A 34 -6.08 -9.78 -9.22
C SER A 34 -5.38 -10.97 -9.87
N GLY A 35 -4.29 -11.44 -9.27
CA GLY A 35 -3.50 -12.56 -9.78
C GLY A 35 -2.59 -12.19 -10.96
N VAL A 36 -2.30 -10.91 -11.16
CA VAL A 36 -1.46 -10.40 -12.26
C VAL A 36 0.00 -10.21 -11.83
N VAL A 37 0.26 -10.11 -10.53
CA VAL A 37 1.62 -9.96 -9.98
C VAL A 37 2.12 -11.31 -9.46
N LYS A 38 3.35 -11.65 -9.87
CA LYS A 38 3.99 -12.87 -9.38
C LYS A 38 4.29 -12.77 -7.88
N ARG A 39 3.81 -13.76 -7.13
CA ARG A 39 4.05 -13.87 -5.69
C ARG A 39 5.50 -14.20 -5.39
N VAL A 40 5.97 -13.67 -4.27
CA VAL A 40 7.30 -13.94 -3.71
C VAL A 40 7.14 -14.70 -2.40
N SER A 41 8.03 -15.61 -2.10
CA SER A 41 8.02 -16.38 -0.86
C SER A 41 9.44 -16.52 -0.29
N LEU A 42 9.53 -16.57 1.02
CA LEU A 42 10.76 -16.93 1.70
C LEU A 42 11.16 -18.38 1.36
N PRO A 43 12.48 -18.68 1.30
CA PRO A 43 12.96 -20.05 1.05
C PRO A 43 12.60 -21.03 2.18
N ASN A 44 12.40 -20.50 3.39
CA ASN A 44 11.95 -21.23 4.57
C ASN A 44 10.65 -20.60 5.11
N PRO A 45 9.83 -21.33 5.88
CA PRO A 45 8.62 -20.76 6.47
C PRO A 45 8.93 -19.48 7.24
N GLY A 46 8.25 -18.39 6.87
CA GLY A 46 8.38 -17.09 7.52
C GLY A 46 7.71 -17.07 8.89
N GLN A 47 8.33 -16.37 9.82
CA GLN A 47 7.74 -16.03 11.12
C GLN A 47 7.28 -14.57 11.09
N PRO A 48 6.01 -14.29 11.35
CA PRO A 48 5.52 -12.92 11.34
C PRO A 48 6.23 -12.08 12.41
N LEU A 49 6.57 -10.85 12.01
CA LEU A 49 7.24 -9.88 12.87
C LEU A 49 6.26 -8.84 13.41
N LEU A 50 6.66 -8.21 14.51
CA LEU A 50 5.93 -7.09 15.07
C LEU A 50 6.08 -5.86 14.14
N VAL A 51 4.95 -5.38 13.62
CA VAL A 51 4.87 -4.21 12.75
C VAL A 51 3.88 -3.20 13.35
N GLU A 52 4.33 -1.98 13.52
CA GLU A 52 3.52 -0.87 14.04
C GLU A 52 3.42 0.24 13.01
N ALA A 53 2.22 0.62 12.62
CA ALA A 53 2.00 1.75 11.73
C ALA A 53 2.21 3.06 12.50
N GLN A 54 3.07 3.94 11.99
CA GLN A 54 3.27 5.26 12.58
C GLN A 54 2.08 6.18 12.29
N ALA A 55 1.88 7.20 13.13
CA ALA A 55 0.80 8.15 12.96
C ALA A 55 0.86 8.84 11.59
N SER A 56 -0.26 8.87 10.89
CA SER A 56 -0.39 9.46 9.55
C SER A 56 -1.63 10.36 9.49
N LYS A 57 -1.57 11.40 8.65
CA LYS A 57 -2.72 12.26 8.35
C LYS A 57 -3.74 11.58 7.44
N THR A 58 -3.29 10.60 6.65
CA THR A 58 -4.15 9.80 5.76
C THR A 58 -4.45 8.44 6.39
N PRO A 59 -5.58 7.79 6.04
CA PRO A 59 -5.82 6.42 6.41
C PRO A 59 -4.68 5.50 5.93
N HIS A 60 -4.44 4.42 6.65
CA HIS A 60 -3.50 3.40 6.21
C HIS A 60 -4.16 2.49 5.17
N TYR A 61 -4.21 2.95 3.91
CA TYR A 61 -4.76 2.19 2.79
C TYR A 61 -3.97 0.91 2.50
N VAL A 62 -2.71 0.87 2.90
CA VAL A 62 -1.82 -0.28 2.79
C VAL A 62 -1.48 -0.77 4.19
N LYS A 63 -1.34 -2.08 4.35
CA LYS A 63 -0.80 -2.74 5.54
C LYS A 63 0.53 -3.39 5.17
N LEU A 64 1.54 -3.17 5.98
CA LEU A 64 2.81 -3.88 5.86
C LEU A 64 2.72 -5.19 6.65
N ARG A 65 3.03 -6.30 6.00
CA ARG A 65 3.34 -7.58 6.61
C ARG A 65 4.84 -7.83 6.47
N ALA A 66 5.51 -8.04 7.59
CA ALA A 66 6.91 -8.41 7.62
C ALA A 66 7.05 -9.82 8.19
N GLU A 67 7.89 -10.65 7.56
CA GLU A 67 8.19 -12.00 8.04
C GLU A 67 9.71 -12.25 7.96
N ALA A 68 10.27 -12.79 9.02
CA ALA A 68 11.65 -13.25 9.02
C ALA A 68 11.71 -14.74 8.77
N ASP A 69 12.72 -15.20 8.04
CA ASP A 69 13.01 -16.63 8.06
C ASP A 69 13.55 -17.07 9.43
N SER A 70 13.52 -18.36 9.70
CA SER A 70 13.95 -18.92 10.99
C SER A 70 15.44 -18.66 11.29
N GLU A 71 16.27 -18.51 10.25
CA GLU A 71 17.69 -18.25 10.40
C GLU A 71 17.93 -16.80 10.87
N LEU A 72 17.21 -15.84 10.30
CA LEU A 72 17.28 -14.43 10.71
C LEU A 72 16.96 -14.27 12.20
N LEU A 73 15.89 -14.89 12.69
CA LEU A 73 15.52 -14.82 14.11
C LEU A 73 16.49 -15.54 15.04
N ARG A 74 17.19 -16.57 14.55
CA ARG A 74 18.12 -17.36 15.33
C ARG A 74 19.51 -16.75 15.41
N SER A 75 20.03 -16.26 14.28
CA SER A 75 21.43 -15.82 14.15
C SER A 75 21.60 -14.33 13.88
N GLY A 76 20.53 -13.60 13.56
CA GLY A 76 20.59 -12.23 13.09
C GLY A 76 20.87 -12.11 11.59
N LYS A 77 21.11 -13.24 10.89
CA LYS A 77 21.42 -13.26 9.45
C LYS A 77 20.42 -14.11 8.70
N GLY A 78 19.83 -13.58 7.64
CA GLY A 78 18.82 -14.29 6.88
C GLY A 78 18.02 -13.40 5.95
N LYS A 79 16.80 -13.84 5.66
CA LYS A 79 15.91 -13.14 4.73
C LYS A 79 14.68 -12.58 5.46
N LEU A 80 14.35 -11.36 5.07
CA LEU A 80 13.16 -10.65 5.49
C LEU A 80 12.21 -10.51 4.29
N TYR A 81 10.97 -10.90 4.49
CA TYR A 81 9.88 -10.63 3.57
C TYR A 81 9.18 -9.33 3.98
N LEU A 82 8.93 -8.46 3.00
CA LEU A 82 8.12 -7.26 3.12
C LEU A 82 6.95 -7.36 2.13
N GLY A 83 5.74 -7.43 2.63
CA GLY A 83 4.51 -7.50 1.82
C GLY A 83 3.60 -6.30 2.10
N PHE A 84 3.36 -5.49 1.07
CA PHE A 84 2.43 -4.36 1.12
C PHE A 84 1.08 -4.81 0.56
N HIS A 85 0.08 -4.84 1.43
CA HIS A 85 -1.27 -5.31 1.15
C HIS A 85 -2.25 -4.16 1.22
N LEU A 86 -3.08 -3.99 0.19
CA LEU A 86 -4.20 -3.04 0.27
C LEU A 86 -5.16 -3.49 1.37
N ASP A 87 -5.60 -2.55 2.21
CA ASP A 87 -6.62 -2.83 3.21
C ASP A 87 -8.00 -2.86 2.54
N PRO A 88 -8.69 -4.01 2.51
CA PRO A 88 -9.94 -4.17 1.79
C PRO A 88 -11.07 -3.26 2.31
N ILE A 89 -10.96 -2.75 3.54
CA ILE A 89 -12.00 -1.85 4.10
C ILE A 89 -12.09 -0.49 3.39
N TYR A 90 -11.03 -0.10 2.65
CA TYR A 90 -11.02 1.20 1.97
C TYR A 90 -11.42 1.10 0.49
N HIS A 91 -11.61 -0.11 -0.06
CA HIS A 91 -11.97 -0.34 -1.47
C HIS A 91 -11.05 0.41 -2.44
N VAL A 92 -9.73 0.40 -2.16
CA VAL A 92 -8.71 1.02 -2.99
C VAL A 92 -7.98 -0.01 -3.85
N HIS A 93 -7.39 0.46 -4.94
CA HIS A 93 -6.56 -0.32 -5.84
C HIS A 93 -5.25 0.42 -6.15
N TRP A 94 -4.25 -0.31 -6.68
CA TRP A 94 -3.05 0.29 -7.25
C TRP A 94 -3.36 0.95 -8.59
N ASN A 95 -2.79 2.14 -8.83
CA ASN A 95 -2.82 2.76 -10.15
C ASN A 95 -1.52 2.43 -10.89
N ASN A 96 -1.59 1.53 -11.85
CA ASN A 96 -0.42 1.10 -12.63
C ASN A 96 -0.04 2.07 -13.75
N LEU A 97 -0.88 3.06 -14.05
CA LEU A 97 -0.56 4.17 -14.94
C LEU A 97 0.28 5.25 -14.26
N ALA A 98 0.29 5.27 -12.93
CA ALA A 98 1.10 6.16 -12.12
C ALA A 98 2.47 5.51 -11.79
N LYS A 99 3.28 6.25 -11.04
CA LYS A 99 4.53 5.72 -10.51
C LYS A 99 4.27 4.50 -9.62
N PRO A 100 4.96 3.37 -9.81
CA PRO A 100 4.81 2.21 -8.96
C PRO A 100 5.10 2.52 -7.48
N LEU A 101 4.63 1.64 -6.59
CA LEU A 101 5.01 1.69 -5.18
C LEU A 101 6.54 1.74 -5.05
N GLU A 102 7.02 2.64 -4.19
CA GLU A 102 8.43 2.71 -3.76
C GLU A 102 8.50 2.49 -2.26
N TRP A 103 9.49 1.74 -1.82
CA TRP A 103 9.76 1.58 -0.39
C TRP A 103 11.24 1.83 -0.08
N GLU A 104 11.50 2.26 1.13
CA GLU A 104 12.85 2.51 1.66
C GLU A 104 12.89 2.14 3.13
N VAL A 105 13.97 1.48 3.55
CA VAL A 105 14.25 1.19 4.94
C VAL A 105 15.24 2.22 5.48
N THR A 106 14.85 2.88 6.55
CA THR A 106 15.78 3.68 7.34
C THR A 106 16.38 2.76 8.41
N SER A 107 17.60 2.32 8.17
CA SER A 107 18.31 1.43 9.09
C SER A 107 18.77 2.19 10.33
N VAL A 108 18.76 1.50 11.46
CA VAL A 108 19.55 1.84 12.65
C VAL A 108 20.91 1.17 12.52
N ASP A 109 21.94 1.72 13.16
CA ASP A 109 23.35 1.30 13.01
C ASP A 109 23.63 -0.21 13.21
N ALA A 110 22.71 -0.92 13.86
CA ALA A 110 22.82 -2.35 14.17
C ALA A 110 22.18 -3.29 13.14
N VAL A 111 21.62 -2.79 12.04
CA VAL A 111 20.89 -3.59 11.03
C VAL A 111 21.36 -3.22 9.63
N ALA A 112 22.11 -4.12 8.99
CA ALA A 112 22.45 -4.00 7.57
C ALA A 112 21.41 -4.74 6.71
N MET A 113 20.93 -4.09 5.66
CA MET A 113 19.94 -4.65 4.74
C MET A 113 20.35 -4.48 3.29
N THR A 114 20.00 -5.45 2.45
CA THR A 114 20.25 -5.39 1.01
C THR A 114 19.10 -6.04 0.24
N PRO A 115 18.39 -5.30 -0.62
CA PRO A 115 18.47 -3.84 -0.82
C PRO A 115 17.82 -3.06 0.35
N THR A 116 18.20 -1.79 0.54
CA THR A 116 17.56 -0.88 1.49
C THR A 116 16.36 -0.15 0.92
N LYS A 117 16.11 -0.26 -0.39
CA LYS A 117 14.98 0.35 -1.10
C LYS A 117 14.59 -0.50 -2.31
N GLY A 118 13.37 -0.34 -2.75
CA GLY A 118 12.89 -1.02 -3.95
C GLY A 118 11.66 -0.36 -4.54
N THR A 119 11.30 -0.85 -5.71
CA THR A 119 10.14 -0.38 -6.47
C THR A 119 9.26 -1.57 -6.80
N GLY A 120 7.97 -1.39 -6.76
CA GLY A 120 6.98 -2.40 -7.14
C GLY A 120 7.11 -2.81 -8.62
N PRO A 121 6.55 -3.96 -8.98
CA PRO A 121 6.57 -4.43 -10.37
C PRO A 121 5.82 -3.45 -11.29
N THR A 122 6.27 -3.36 -12.53
CA THR A 122 5.48 -2.77 -13.61
C THR A 122 4.41 -3.77 -14.02
N VAL A 123 3.16 -3.30 -14.12
CA VAL A 123 2.00 -4.11 -14.48
C VAL A 123 1.32 -3.46 -15.68
N GLU A 124 1.00 -4.25 -16.71
CA GLU A 124 0.47 -3.72 -17.98
C GLU A 124 -1.00 -3.27 -17.92
N ILE A 125 -1.76 -3.76 -16.92
CA ILE A 125 -3.16 -3.36 -16.72
C ILE A 125 -3.26 -2.06 -15.91
N GLU A 126 -4.32 -1.30 -16.12
CA GLU A 126 -4.51 0.02 -15.51
C GLU A 126 -4.56 -0.02 -13.97
N SER A 127 -5.20 -1.04 -13.42
CA SER A 127 -5.36 -1.20 -11.97
C SER A 127 -5.44 -2.65 -11.52
N ASP A 128 -4.90 -2.93 -10.33
CA ASP A 128 -4.99 -4.25 -9.68
C ASP A 128 -4.99 -4.10 -8.14
N ILE A 129 -5.22 -5.23 -7.45
CA ILE A 129 -5.24 -5.31 -5.99
C ILE A 129 -4.19 -6.28 -5.42
N ASP A 130 -3.27 -6.77 -6.23
CA ASP A 130 -2.28 -7.74 -5.79
C ASP A 130 -1.29 -7.14 -4.79
N GLN A 131 -0.74 -7.98 -3.95
CA GLN A 131 0.29 -7.56 -3.00
C GLN A 131 1.57 -7.15 -3.74
N ARG A 132 2.27 -6.17 -3.18
CA ARG A 132 3.63 -5.80 -3.59
C ARG A 132 4.61 -6.41 -2.60
N GLU A 133 5.38 -7.41 -3.05
CA GLU A 133 6.16 -8.28 -2.18
C GLU A 133 7.65 -8.22 -2.51
N PHE A 134 8.48 -8.22 -1.47
CA PHE A 134 9.93 -8.09 -1.60
C PHE A 134 10.64 -9.00 -0.63
N ILE A 135 11.82 -9.48 -1.02
CA ILE A 135 12.76 -10.19 -0.14
C ILE A 135 14.02 -9.33 0.01
N VAL A 136 14.44 -9.18 1.25
CA VAL A 136 15.61 -8.39 1.66
C VAL A 136 16.55 -9.29 2.42
N ASP A 137 17.83 -9.25 2.12
CA ASP A 137 18.86 -9.89 2.93
C ASP A 137 19.17 -9.00 4.14
N VAL A 138 19.22 -9.59 5.32
CA VAL A 138 19.44 -8.89 6.59
C VAL A 138 20.61 -9.49 7.33
N ASP A 139 21.48 -8.61 7.83
CA ASP A 139 22.54 -8.93 8.81
C ASP A 139 22.38 -7.95 9.98
N SER A 140 22.04 -8.45 11.14
CA SER A 140 21.61 -7.66 12.28
C SER A 140 22.16 -8.24 13.57
N ASP A 141 22.49 -7.38 14.51
CA ASP A 141 22.71 -7.77 15.90
C ASP A 141 21.37 -8.27 16.49
N ARG A 142 21.45 -9.28 17.37
CA ARG A 142 20.24 -9.95 17.94
C ARG A 142 19.33 -8.99 18.72
N ASP A 143 19.91 -7.96 19.30
CA ASP A 143 19.23 -6.95 20.11
C ASP A 143 19.03 -5.63 19.36
N ALA A 144 19.09 -5.68 18.01
CA ALA A 144 18.85 -4.51 17.20
C ALA A 144 17.45 -3.92 17.47
N GLY A 145 17.41 -2.62 17.62
CA GLY A 145 16.16 -1.88 17.78
C GLY A 145 15.25 -1.97 16.54
N PRO A 146 14.05 -1.41 16.63
CA PRO A 146 13.17 -1.33 15.48
C PRO A 146 13.79 -0.48 14.36
N PHE A 147 13.49 -0.85 13.12
CA PHE A 147 13.82 -0.06 11.94
C PHE A 147 12.53 0.41 11.24
N ASP A 148 12.61 1.51 10.51
CA ASP A 148 11.47 2.09 9.84
C ASP A 148 11.45 1.71 8.37
N VAL A 149 10.26 1.33 7.88
CA VAL A 149 9.95 1.08 6.47
C VAL A 149 8.99 2.15 5.99
N THR A 150 9.48 3.05 5.15
CA THR A 150 8.65 4.08 4.51
C THR A 150 8.22 3.58 3.14
N VAL A 151 6.93 3.72 2.84
CA VAL A 151 6.35 3.36 1.55
C VAL A 151 5.65 4.58 0.93
N LYS A 152 5.83 4.75 -0.38
CA LYS A 152 5.19 5.78 -1.21
C LYS A 152 4.42 5.10 -2.34
N TYR A 153 3.17 5.48 -2.55
CA TYR A 153 2.31 4.86 -3.54
C TYR A 153 1.13 5.76 -3.89
N PHE A 154 0.34 5.38 -4.89
CA PHE A 154 -0.95 6.00 -5.20
C PHE A 154 -2.06 5.08 -4.71
N ALA A 155 -2.96 5.62 -3.87
CA ALA A 155 -4.20 4.96 -3.47
C ALA A 155 -5.33 5.53 -4.32
N CYS A 156 -6.01 4.68 -5.09
CA CYS A 156 -7.10 5.09 -5.96
C CYS A 156 -8.37 4.30 -5.61
N SER A 157 -9.51 4.97 -5.65
CA SER A 157 -10.84 4.38 -5.47
C SER A 157 -11.78 4.93 -6.54
N ASP A 158 -12.26 4.06 -7.42
CA ASP A 158 -13.24 4.44 -8.44
C ASP A 158 -14.59 4.75 -7.80
N GLU A 159 -14.94 4.03 -6.73
CA GLU A 159 -16.18 4.24 -5.99
C GLU A 159 -16.25 5.63 -5.33
N GLN A 160 -15.13 6.07 -4.76
CA GLN A 160 -15.04 7.36 -4.07
C GLN A 160 -14.50 8.49 -4.97
N GLY A 161 -14.07 8.17 -6.19
CA GLY A 161 -13.62 9.12 -7.20
C GLY A 161 -12.32 9.84 -6.83
N PHE A 162 -11.38 9.17 -6.17
CA PHE A 162 -10.08 9.78 -5.86
C PHE A 162 -8.90 8.91 -6.31
N CYS A 163 -7.77 9.58 -6.57
CA CYS A 163 -6.47 8.95 -6.74
C CYS A 163 -5.40 9.87 -6.15
N ILE A 164 -4.87 9.53 -5.00
CA ILE A 164 -3.99 10.40 -4.22
C ILE A 164 -2.62 9.76 -3.96
N PRO A 165 -1.54 10.56 -3.96
CA PRO A 165 -0.24 10.10 -3.48
C PRO A 165 -0.28 9.94 -1.96
N VAL A 166 0.26 8.83 -1.48
CA VAL A 166 0.31 8.48 -0.06
C VAL A 166 1.74 8.14 0.32
N MET A 167 2.17 8.59 1.50
CA MET A 167 3.41 8.20 2.15
C MET A 167 3.09 7.74 3.56
N GLN A 168 3.56 6.55 3.91
CA GLN A 168 3.32 5.93 5.20
C GLN A 168 4.60 5.28 5.71
N THR A 169 4.76 5.26 7.03
CA THR A 169 5.91 4.65 7.69
C THR A 169 5.44 3.61 8.70
N TYR A 170 6.16 2.51 8.75
CA TYR A 170 5.94 1.40 9.65
C TYR A 170 7.22 1.13 10.42
N SER A 171 7.12 0.95 11.72
CA SER A 171 8.22 0.48 12.55
C SER A 171 8.17 -1.03 12.64
N VAL A 172 9.25 -1.70 12.28
CA VAL A 172 9.38 -3.16 12.28
C VAL A 172 10.41 -3.58 13.32
N THR A 173 10.01 -4.50 14.19
CA THR A 173 10.92 -5.09 15.19
C THR A 173 11.21 -6.54 14.81
N LEU A 174 12.49 -6.94 14.83
CA LEU A 174 12.93 -8.34 14.58
C LEU A 174 12.54 -9.26 15.75
N LYS A 175 11.26 -9.24 16.07
CA LYS A 175 10.64 -10.05 17.12
C LYS A 175 9.39 -10.69 16.59
N GLN A 176 9.23 -12.01 16.86
CA GLN A 176 8.03 -12.72 16.44
C GLN A 176 6.76 -12.10 17.00
N ASP A 177 5.81 -11.79 16.11
CA ASP A 177 4.45 -11.41 16.46
C ASP A 177 3.57 -12.67 16.52
N ARG A 178 3.14 -13.02 17.72
CA ARG A 178 2.27 -14.18 17.95
C ARG A 178 0.83 -13.96 17.47
N ASP A 179 0.46 -12.70 17.22
CA ASP A 179 -0.90 -12.31 16.81
C ASP A 179 -1.03 -12.17 15.27
N GLY A 180 -0.01 -12.50 14.50
CA GLY A 180 -0.10 -12.68 13.07
C GLY A 180 0.61 -11.68 12.15
N GLY A 181 1.48 -10.79 12.67
CA GLY A 181 2.34 -9.93 11.83
C GLY A 181 1.61 -8.88 11.00
N GLN A 182 0.45 -8.41 11.45
CA GLN A 182 -0.26 -7.29 10.83
C GLN A 182 0.18 -5.96 11.47
N ALA A 183 0.31 -4.91 10.65
CA ALA A 183 0.59 -3.57 11.16
C ALA A 183 -0.47 -3.14 12.18
N ARG A 184 -0.03 -2.78 13.37
CA ARG A 184 -0.88 -2.24 14.44
C ARG A 184 -0.85 -0.71 14.37
N ARG A 185 -1.97 -0.06 14.65
CA ARG A 185 -2.00 1.39 14.81
C ARG A 185 -1.33 1.74 16.13
N SER A 186 -0.25 2.51 16.08
CA SER A 186 0.34 3.08 17.28
C SER A 186 -0.67 4.06 17.89
N GLY A 187 -1.14 3.82 19.13
CA GLY A 187 -2.01 4.75 19.86
C GLY A 187 -3.34 4.24 20.36
N GLY A 188 -3.66 2.97 20.22
CA GLY A 188 -4.82 2.37 20.87
C GLY A 188 -4.54 1.98 22.32
N GLY A 189 -4.31 2.94 23.22
CA GLY A 189 -4.23 2.69 24.65
C GLY A 189 -5.55 2.07 25.12
N ARG A 190 -5.53 0.80 25.53
CA ARG A 190 -6.62 0.23 26.34
C ARG A 190 -6.64 1.02 27.64
N GLY A 191 -7.62 1.89 27.81
CA GLY A 191 -7.94 2.44 29.10
C GLY A 191 -8.19 1.29 30.09
N PRO A 192 -7.78 1.42 31.35
CA PRO A 192 -8.06 0.40 32.35
C PRO A 192 -9.58 0.32 32.52
N GLY A 193 -10.16 -0.77 32.01
CA GLY A 193 -11.57 -1.09 32.23
C GLY A 193 -11.84 -1.29 33.70
N GLY A 194 -12.46 -0.31 34.33
CA GLY A 194 -13.04 -0.48 35.65
C GLY A 194 -14.09 -1.59 35.59
N ARG A 195 -13.92 -2.61 36.41
CA ARG A 195 -14.98 -3.54 36.74
C ARG A 195 -15.89 -2.89 37.81
N PRO A 196 -17.21 -3.13 37.75
CA PRO A 196 -18.12 -2.78 38.82
C PRO A 196 -17.87 -3.60 40.08
#